data_735c994cee21bc881440350cfc451495
#
_entry.id   735c994cee21bc881440350cfc451495
#
_cell.length_a   1.000
_cell.length_b   1.000
_cell.length_c   1.000
_cell.angle_alpha   90.00
_cell.angle_beta   90.00
_cell.angle_gamma   90.00
#
_symmetry.space_group_name_H-M   'P 1'
#
loop_
_entity.id
_entity.type
_entity.pdbx_description
1 polymer ?
#
loop_
_entity_poly.entity_id
_entity_poly.type
_entity_poly.pdbx_seq_one_letter_code
_entity_poly.pdbx_strand_id
1 'polypeptide(L)'
;MGLRPANLRFALYIYTYMGLFDKLFGKKEKESLDQGLQKTKEGFLSRITKAIAGKSTVDEEVLDNLEDALVSADVGIDTTVKIIQQIEKRVAKDKYVSTSELNKLLQQEIENLLVDSGEQGYRDFSTPSGKKPYVILVVGVNGVGKTTTIGKLAHNFTKAGKSVLLGAADTFRAAAVDQLTIWSERVGVPIVKQGMGADPGAVAFDTVQSGVARNADVVIIDTAGRLHNKAYLMEELSKISRVIKKVIPDAPHEVLLVLDGSTGQNALEQARQFTAATNVTALAITKLDGTAKGGVVLAIADQFKIPVKFIGVGEKMEDLLIFDKHEFVDSLFSLEK
;
A
#
# COMPACT_ATOMS: atom_id res chain seq x y z
N MET A 1 -4.17 -45.75 16.89
CA MET A 1 -4.34 -44.92 18.11
C MET A 1 -5.25 -43.76 17.70
N GLY A 2 -6.55 -43.91 18.02
CA GLY A 2 -7.61 -43.04 17.48
C GLY A 2 -7.70 -41.73 18.24
N LEU A 3 -7.74 -40.63 17.53
CA LEU A 3 -8.02 -39.27 18.04
C LEU A 3 -9.43 -39.24 18.66
N ARG A 4 -9.54 -38.76 19.91
CA ARG A 4 -10.81 -38.68 20.63
C ARG A 4 -11.80 -37.71 19.91
N PRO A 5 -13.11 -38.04 19.83
CA PRO A 5 -14.11 -37.27 19.10
C PRO A 5 -14.34 -35.84 19.59
N ALA A 6 -13.84 -35.45 20.76
CA ALA A 6 -13.90 -34.10 21.30
C ALA A 6 -13.03 -33.10 20.50
N ASN A 7 -11.89 -33.53 19.97
CA ASN A 7 -10.97 -32.66 19.22
C ASN A 7 -11.50 -32.36 17.80
N LEU A 8 -12.28 -33.24 17.21
CA LEU A 8 -12.88 -33.03 15.89
C LEU A 8 -14.01 -31.99 15.93
N ARG A 9 -14.83 -31.98 16.99
CA ARG A 9 -15.89 -30.99 17.18
C ARG A 9 -15.33 -29.59 17.45
N PHE A 10 -14.23 -29.50 18.21
CA PHE A 10 -13.56 -28.23 18.49
C PHE A 10 -12.88 -27.66 17.24
N ALA A 11 -12.23 -28.51 16.44
CA ALA A 11 -11.65 -28.12 15.16
C ALA A 11 -12.72 -27.69 14.15
N LEU A 12 -13.85 -28.39 14.08
CA LEU A 12 -14.98 -27.99 13.20
C LEU A 12 -15.62 -26.68 13.66
N TYR A 13 -15.73 -26.47 14.97
CA TYR A 13 -16.27 -25.22 15.53
C TYR A 13 -15.36 -24.03 15.25
N ILE A 14 -14.04 -24.20 15.36
CA ILE A 14 -13.06 -23.16 15.00
C ILE A 14 -13.07 -22.88 13.48
N TYR A 15 -13.15 -23.92 12.64
CA TYR A 15 -13.25 -23.78 11.17
C TYR A 15 -14.55 -23.07 10.72
N THR A 16 -15.67 -23.39 11.36
CA THR A 16 -16.96 -22.76 11.06
C THR A 16 -17.01 -21.32 11.56
N TYR A 17 -16.42 -21.04 12.73
CA TYR A 17 -16.36 -19.68 13.30
C TYR A 17 -15.37 -18.79 12.55
N MET A 18 -14.19 -19.31 12.15
CA MET A 18 -13.24 -18.60 11.29
C MET A 18 -13.84 -18.29 9.92
N GLY A 19 -14.52 -19.24 9.28
CA GLY A 19 -15.15 -19.01 7.98
C GLY A 19 -16.34 -18.02 8.02
N LEU A 20 -17.03 -17.87 9.15
CA LEU A 20 -18.07 -16.85 9.34
C LEU A 20 -17.47 -15.47 9.65
N PHE A 21 -16.37 -15.44 10.41
CA PHE A 21 -15.62 -14.24 10.74
C PHE A 21 -14.94 -13.65 9.49
N ASP A 22 -14.26 -14.48 8.67
CA ASP A 22 -13.66 -14.08 7.41
C ASP A 22 -14.70 -13.57 6.40
N LYS A 23 -15.89 -14.18 6.33
CA LYS A 23 -16.99 -13.68 5.49
C LYS A 23 -17.56 -12.34 5.95
N LEU A 24 -17.62 -12.08 7.25
CA LEU A 24 -18.15 -10.82 7.80
C LEU A 24 -17.10 -9.68 7.76
N PHE A 25 -15.82 -9.98 8.04
CA PHE A 25 -14.73 -9.01 7.99
C PHE A 25 -14.35 -8.68 6.55
N GLY A 26 -14.18 -9.66 5.68
CA GLY A 26 -13.91 -9.45 4.25
C GLY A 26 -15.03 -8.67 3.54
N LYS A 27 -16.29 -8.85 3.93
CA LYS A 27 -17.40 -8.06 3.39
C LYS A 27 -17.30 -6.57 3.79
N LYS A 28 -16.92 -6.28 5.03
CA LYS A 28 -16.77 -4.90 5.52
C LYS A 28 -15.56 -4.19 4.92
N GLU A 29 -14.45 -4.92 4.72
CA GLU A 29 -13.26 -4.40 4.05
C GLU A 29 -13.54 -4.12 2.57
N LYS A 30 -14.26 -5.00 1.89
CA LYS A 30 -14.69 -4.80 0.50
C LYS A 30 -15.64 -3.60 0.37
N GLU A 31 -16.61 -3.44 1.27
CA GLU A 31 -17.48 -2.26 1.28
C GLU A 31 -16.68 -0.96 1.49
N SER A 32 -15.68 -0.97 2.39
CA SER A 32 -14.79 0.18 2.61
C SER A 32 -13.92 0.47 1.38
N LEU A 33 -13.42 -0.57 0.71
CA LEU A 33 -12.65 -0.46 -0.53
C LEU A 33 -13.52 0.16 -1.64
N ASP A 34 -14.71 -0.38 -1.88
CA ASP A 34 -15.62 0.08 -2.93
C ASP A 34 -16.05 1.54 -2.71
N GLN A 35 -16.37 1.92 -1.46
CA GLN A 35 -16.69 3.30 -1.09
C GLN A 35 -15.46 4.22 -1.26
N GLY A 36 -14.31 3.79 -0.81
CA GLY A 36 -13.08 4.59 -0.91
C GLY A 36 -12.59 4.76 -2.33
N LEU A 37 -12.82 3.80 -3.22
CA LEU A 37 -12.43 3.87 -4.63
C LEU A 37 -13.52 4.45 -5.54
N GLN A 38 -14.67 4.89 -5.02
CA GLN A 38 -15.80 5.32 -5.84
C GLN A 38 -15.42 6.36 -6.89
N LYS A 39 -14.71 7.44 -6.50
CA LYS A 39 -14.29 8.49 -7.45
C LYS A 39 -13.29 7.98 -8.48
N THR A 40 -12.34 7.15 -8.04
CA THR A 40 -11.36 6.50 -8.92
C THR A 40 -12.06 5.62 -9.95
N LYS A 41 -12.98 4.78 -9.49
CA LYS A 41 -13.80 3.89 -10.31
C LYS A 41 -14.65 4.65 -11.33
N GLU A 42 -15.43 5.64 -10.89
CA GLU A 42 -16.24 6.47 -11.78
C GLU A 42 -15.38 7.15 -12.85
N GLY A 43 -14.24 7.71 -12.45
CA GLY A 43 -13.29 8.35 -13.37
C GLY A 43 -12.69 7.34 -14.36
N PHE A 44 -12.29 6.17 -13.91
CA PHE A 44 -11.67 5.13 -14.73
C PHE A 44 -12.68 4.48 -15.68
N LEU A 45 -13.79 3.93 -15.12
CA LEU A 45 -14.81 3.26 -15.93
C LEU A 45 -15.49 4.17 -16.95
N SER A 46 -15.79 5.44 -16.58
CA SER A 46 -16.43 6.35 -17.52
C SER A 46 -15.57 6.61 -18.76
N ARG A 47 -14.25 6.68 -18.60
CA ARG A 47 -13.30 6.85 -19.70
C ARG A 47 -13.20 5.60 -20.57
N ILE A 48 -13.06 4.41 -19.94
CA ILE A 48 -13.05 3.12 -20.67
C ILE A 48 -14.36 2.92 -21.42
N THR A 49 -15.51 3.12 -20.79
CA THR A 49 -16.83 2.96 -21.42
C THR A 49 -16.99 3.91 -22.61
N LYS A 50 -16.52 5.16 -22.50
CA LYS A 50 -16.56 6.11 -23.64
C LYS A 50 -15.65 5.66 -24.77
N ALA A 51 -14.46 5.13 -24.48
CA ALA A 51 -13.52 4.65 -25.47
C ALA A 51 -14.10 3.54 -26.37
N ILE A 52 -14.95 2.69 -25.81
CA ILE A 52 -15.57 1.56 -26.53
C ILE A 52 -17.02 1.80 -26.96
N ALA A 53 -17.60 2.98 -26.68
CA ALA A 53 -19.00 3.27 -26.93
C ALA A 53 -19.34 3.19 -28.42
N GLY A 54 -20.45 2.49 -28.75
CA GLY A 54 -20.93 2.39 -30.13
C GLY A 54 -20.15 1.43 -31.03
N LYS A 55 -19.14 0.75 -30.53
CA LYS A 55 -18.33 -0.23 -31.27
C LYS A 55 -18.71 -1.66 -30.85
N SER A 56 -18.78 -2.57 -31.82
CA SER A 56 -19.05 -4.00 -31.58
C SER A 56 -17.77 -4.85 -31.59
N THR A 57 -16.71 -4.35 -32.22
CA THR A 57 -15.41 -5.03 -32.38
C THR A 57 -14.28 -4.12 -31.96
N VAL A 58 -13.16 -4.71 -31.59
CA VAL A 58 -11.92 -3.98 -31.27
C VAL A 58 -11.15 -3.71 -32.55
N ASP A 59 -11.17 -2.47 -32.99
CA ASP A 59 -10.38 -1.96 -34.11
C ASP A 59 -9.30 -0.98 -33.62
N GLU A 60 -8.50 -0.43 -34.53
CA GLU A 60 -7.41 0.51 -34.22
C GLU A 60 -7.96 1.77 -33.51
N GLU A 61 -9.11 2.28 -33.94
CA GLU A 61 -9.76 3.44 -33.31
C GLU A 61 -10.17 3.16 -31.85
N VAL A 62 -10.63 1.94 -31.53
CA VAL A 62 -10.96 1.53 -30.15
C VAL A 62 -9.69 1.45 -29.31
N LEU A 63 -8.58 0.96 -29.86
CA LEU A 63 -7.30 0.86 -29.15
C LEU A 63 -6.72 2.24 -28.86
N ASP A 64 -6.76 3.17 -29.83
CA ASP A 64 -6.32 4.55 -29.65
C ASP A 64 -7.15 5.26 -28.56
N ASN A 65 -8.48 5.12 -28.61
CA ASN A 65 -9.36 5.69 -27.60
C ASN A 65 -9.12 5.07 -26.20
N LEU A 66 -8.78 3.79 -26.13
CA LEU A 66 -8.45 3.11 -24.88
C LEU A 66 -7.11 3.61 -24.33
N GLU A 67 -6.12 3.85 -25.19
CA GLU A 67 -4.83 4.44 -24.82
C GLU A 67 -5.05 5.82 -24.20
N ASP A 68 -5.79 6.70 -24.85
CA ASP A 68 -6.14 8.03 -24.34
C ASP A 68 -6.88 7.96 -22.98
N ALA A 69 -7.79 6.99 -22.84
CA ALA A 69 -8.54 6.79 -21.60
C ALA A 69 -7.62 6.39 -20.44
N LEU A 70 -6.69 5.47 -20.67
CA LEU A 70 -5.73 4.99 -19.66
C LEU A 70 -4.74 6.09 -19.26
N VAL A 71 -4.18 6.83 -20.22
CA VAL A 71 -3.30 7.98 -19.96
C VAL A 71 -4.04 9.05 -19.14
N SER A 72 -5.27 9.37 -19.53
CA SER A 72 -6.12 10.33 -18.81
C SER A 72 -6.50 9.89 -17.40
N ALA A 73 -6.43 8.59 -17.12
CA ALA A 73 -6.65 8.01 -15.78
C ALA A 73 -5.38 7.96 -14.92
N ASP A 74 -4.30 8.62 -15.33
CA ASP A 74 -2.97 8.63 -14.68
C ASP A 74 -2.27 7.25 -14.64
N VAL A 75 -2.59 6.31 -15.54
CA VAL A 75 -1.87 5.02 -15.68
C VAL A 75 -0.44 5.23 -16.15
N GLY A 76 -0.14 6.40 -16.76
CA GLY A 76 1.17 6.73 -17.31
C GLY A 76 1.41 6.11 -18.68
N ILE A 77 2.21 6.80 -19.52
CA ILE A 77 2.41 6.44 -20.92
C ILE A 77 3.04 5.05 -21.07
N ASP A 78 4.16 4.80 -20.37
CA ASP A 78 4.90 3.53 -20.52
C ASP A 78 4.05 2.30 -20.15
N THR A 79 3.27 2.41 -19.07
CA THR A 79 2.39 1.33 -18.61
C THR A 79 1.19 1.16 -19.53
N THR A 80 0.62 2.27 -20.04
CA THR A 80 -0.46 2.25 -21.03
C THR A 80 -0.03 1.54 -22.31
N VAL A 81 1.12 1.91 -22.88
CA VAL A 81 1.66 1.25 -24.09
C VAL A 81 1.82 -0.26 -23.89
N LYS A 82 2.31 -0.70 -22.72
CA LYS A 82 2.40 -2.14 -22.41
C LYS A 82 1.03 -2.81 -22.41
N ILE A 83 0.02 -2.20 -21.78
CA ILE A 83 -1.33 -2.75 -21.74
C ILE A 83 -1.89 -2.88 -23.16
N ILE A 84 -1.83 -1.82 -23.94
CA ILE A 84 -2.34 -1.78 -25.33
C ILE A 84 -1.64 -2.86 -26.18
N GLN A 85 -0.32 -2.95 -26.14
CA GLN A 85 0.44 -3.98 -26.89
C GLN A 85 0.03 -5.42 -26.53
N GLN A 86 -0.30 -5.71 -25.27
CA GLN A 86 -0.79 -7.04 -24.89
C GLN A 86 -2.20 -7.28 -25.42
N ILE A 87 -3.07 -6.27 -25.36
CA ILE A 87 -4.42 -6.34 -25.94
C ILE A 87 -4.34 -6.56 -27.45
N GLU A 88 -3.51 -5.81 -28.19
CA GLU A 88 -3.28 -5.96 -29.63
C GLU A 88 -2.86 -7.40 -29.99
N LYS A 89 -1.89 -7.96 -29.27
CA LYS A 89 -1.45 -9.34 -29.48
C LYS A 89 -2.58 -10.36 -29.30
N ARG A 90 -3.45 -10.13 -28.32
CA ARG A 90 -4.62 -11.01 -28.08
C ARG A 90 -5.65 -10.86 -29.19
N VAL A 91 -5.99 -9.62 -29.58
CA VAL A 91 -6.92 -9.34 -30.68
C VAL A 91 -6.42 -9.95 -31.99
N ALA A 92 -5.14 -9.80 -32.31
CA ALA A 92 -4.54 -10.38 -33.51
C ALA A 92 -4.59 -11.92 -33.51
N LYS A 93 -4.43 -12.57 -32.37
CA LYS A 93 -4.47 -14.02 -32.23
C LYS A 93 -5.87 -14.58 -32.35
N ASP A 94 -6.84 -13.96 -31.70
CA ASP A 94 -8.19 -14.48 -31.55
C ASP A 94 -9.11 -14.04 -32.72
N LYS A 95 -8.61 -13.23 -33.66
CA LYS A 95 -9.22 -12.72 -34.91
C LYS A 95 -10.54 -11.93 -34.73
N TYR A 96 -11.20 -12.06 -33.62
CA TYR A 96 -12.46 -11.38 -33.30
C TYR A 96 -12.61 -11.27 -31.78
N VAL A 97 -12.57 -10.03 -31.27
CA VAL A 97 -12.77 -9.73 -29.87
C VAL A 97 -13.91 -8.72 -29.76
N SER A 98 -14.95 -9.09 -29.05
CA SER A 98 -16.05 -8.16 -28.76
C SER A 98 -15.64 -7.13 -27.73
N THR A 99 -16.32 -6.00 -27.68
CA THR A 99 -16.08 -4.97 -26.65
C THR A 99 -16.37 -5.46 -25.23
N SER A 100 -17.23 -6.46 -25.06
CA SER A 100 -17.46 -7.11 -23.76
C SER A 100 -16.29 -7.99 -23.31
N GLU A 101 -15.59 -8.61 -24.25
CA GLU A 101 -14.37 -9.39 -24.00
C GLU A 101 -13.17 -8.47 -23.73
N LEU A 102 -13.12 -7.28 -24.36
CA LEU A 102 -12.08 -6.29 -24.13
C LEU A 102 -11.99 -5.88 -22.65
N ASN A 103 -13.12 -5.66 -21.98
CA ASN A 103 -13.10 -5.32 -20.56
C ASN A 103 -12.46 -6.44 -19.71
N LYS A 104 -12.73 -7.70 -20.02
CA LYS A 104 -12.12 -8.83 -19.32
C LYS A 104 -10.62 -8.93 -19.62
N LEU A 105 -10.22 -8.70 -20.88
CA LEU A 105 -8.81 -8.68 -21.24
C LEU A 105 -8.07 -7.56 -20.52
N LEU A 106 -8.64 -6.34 -20.51
CA LEU A 106 -8.07 -5.22 -19.81
C LEU A 106 -7.92 -5.48 -18.32
N GLN A 107 -8.93 -6.04 -17.68
CA GLN A 107 -8.88 -6.46 -16.28
C GLN A 107 -7.74 -7.46 -16.04
N GLN A 108 -7.60 -8.48 -16.86
CA GLN A 108 -6.54 -9.49 -16.76
C GLN A 108 -5.15 -8.87 -16.96
N GLU A 109 -4.98 -7.99 -17.95
CA GLU A 109 -3.68 -7.35 -18.19
C GLU A 109 -3.28 -6.40 -17.05
N ILE A 110 -4.26 -5.69 -16.46
CA ILE A 110 -4.03 -4.85 -15.28
C ILE A 110 -3.62 -5.73 -14.06
N GLU A 111 -4.31 -6.84 -13.82
CA GLU A 111 -3.93 -7.78 -12.75
C GLU A 111 -2.51 -8.33 -12.93
N ASN A 112 -2.12 -8.64 -14.18
CA ASN A 112 -0.78 -9.15 -14.49
C ASN A 112 0.33 -8.12 -14.26
N LEU A 113 0.04 -6.82 -14.35
CA LEU A 113 1.00 -5.76 -14.06
C LEU A 113 1.28 -5.60 -12.57
N LEU A 114 0.27 -5.87 -11.74
CA LEU A 114 0.37 -5.72 -10.30
C LEU A 114 1.22 -6.85 -9.70
N VAL A 115 2.27 -6.46 -8.99
CA VAL A 115 3.15 -7.41 -8.30
C VAL A 115 2.44 -7.97 -7.08
N ASP A 116 2.40 -9.28 -6.97
CA ASP A 116 1.94 -9.92 -5.75
C ASP A 116 2.85 -9.55 -4.58
N SER A 117 2.26 -9.31 -3.41
CA SER A 117 2.99 -9.09 -2.16
C SER A 117 3.76 -10.33 -1.66
N GLY A 118 3.94 -11.34 -2.52
CA GLY A 118 4.62 -12.60 -2.30
C GLY A 118 3.70 -13.71 -1.77
N GLU A 119 4.17 -14.97 -1.82
CA GLU A 119 3.43 -16.17 -1.36
C GLU A 119 3.04 -16.13 0.14
N GLN A 120 3.65 -15.24 0.92
CA GLN A 120 3.29 -14.91 2.30
C GLN A 120 2.67 -13.52 2.37
N GLY A 121 1.81 -13.19 1.39
CA GLY A 121 1.09 -11.91 1.39
C GLY A 121 0.51 -11.63 2.77
N TYR A 122 0.77 -10.45 3.27
CA TYR A 122 0.24 -9.98 4.55
C TYR A 122 -1.29 -9.90 4.44
N ARG A 123 -1.95 -11.00 4.76
CA ARG A 123 -3.42 -11.04 4.78
C ARG A 123 -4.02 -10.56 6.09
N ASP A 124 -3.17 -10.36 7.14
CA ASP A 124 -3.64 -10.22 8.51
C ASP A 124 -2.69 -9.46 9.44
N PHE A 125 -2.03 -8.41 9.10
CA PHE A 125 -1.08 -7.69 9.99
C PHE A 125 -0.19 -8.61 10.85
N SER A 126 0.14 -9.81 10.36
CA SER A 126 1.12 -10.70 10.96
C SER A 126 2.54 -10.19 10.68
N THR A 127 3.47 -10.55 11.55
CA THR A 127 4.89 -10.25 11.33
C THR A 127 5.61 -11.48 10.78
N PRO A 128 6.61 -11.30 9.90
CA PRO A 128 7.41 -12.43 9.40
C PRO A 128 8.01 -13.24 10.55
N SER A 129 7.98 -14.56 10.41
CA SER A 129 8.57 -15.47 11.41
C SER A 129 10.05 -15.17 11.67
N GLY A 130 10.45 -15.19 12.93
CA GLY A 130 11.85 -14.95 13.34
C GLY A 130 12.29 -13.48 13.35
N LYS A 131 11.40 -12.52 13.04
CA LYS A 131 11.68 -11.08 13.10
C LYS A 131 10.98 -10.45 14.29
N LYS A 132 11.73 -10.26 15.40
CA LYS A 132 11.19 -9.64 16.61
C LYS A 132 12.24 -8.75 17.28
N PRO A 133 12.00 -7.42 17.36
CA PRO A 133 10.90 -6.70 16.73
C PRO A 133 11.00 -6.69 15.20
N TYR A 134 9.84 -6.71 14.53
CA TYR A 134 9.76 -6.38 13.10
C TYR A 134 9.86 -4.87 12.96
N VAL A 135 10.93 -4.38 12.32
CA VAL A 135 11.25 -2.96 12.22
C VAL A 135 10.80 -2.41 10.86
N ILE A 136 9.85 -1.46 10.88
CA ILE A 136 9.33 -0.74 9.72
C ILE A 136 9.84 0.69 9.75
N LEU A 137 10.59 1.09 8.73
CA LEU A 137 11.01 2.47 8.49
C LEU A 137 10.06 3.11 7.49
N VAL A 138 9.33 4.16 7.90
CA VAL A 138 8.33 4.81 7.05
C VAL A 138 8.93 6.06 6.42
N VAL A 139 8.96 6.10 5.08
CA VAL A 139 9.56 7.17 4.28
C VAL A 139 8.54 7.77 3.30
N GLY A 140 8.83 8.95 2.75
CA GLY A 140 7.96 9.66 1.79
C GLY A 140 7.99 11.17 2.04
N VAL A 141 7.46 11.97 1.10
CA VAL A 141 7.46 13.43 1.23
C VAL A 141 6.50 13.93 2.33
N ASN A 142 6.62 15.19 2.69
CA ASN A 142 5.68 15.80 3.63
C ASN A 142 4.28 15.90 3.01
N GLY A 143 3.24 15.66 3.82
CA GLY A 143 1.83 15.79 3.40
C GLY A 143 1.23 14.56 2.71
N VAL A 144 2.01 13.51 2.41
CA VAL A 144 1.49 12.26 1.82
C VAL A 144 0.74 11.38 2.82
N GLY A 145 0.75 11.70 4.10
CA GLY A 145 0.04 10.92 5.13
C GLY A 145 0.90 9.92 5.90
N LYS A 146 2.24 10.07 5.95
CA LYS A 146 3.15 9.17 6.71
C LYS A 146 2.68 8.95 8.15
N THR A 147 2.60 10.02 8.93
CA THR A 147 2.26 9.97 10.35
C THR A 147 0.87 9.36 10.59
N THR A 148 -0.10 9.68 9.71
CA THR A 148 -1.43 9.06 9.73
C THR A 148 -1.36 7.56 9.41
N THR A 149 -0.59 7.17 8.40
CA THR A 149 -0.37 5.77 8.04
C THR A 149 0.26 5.00 9.19
N ILE A 150 1.26 5.58 9.86
CA ILE A 150 1.89 4.98 11.05
C ILE A 150 0.87 4.75 12.17
N GLY A 151 0.02 5.75 12.45
CA GLY A 151 -1.04 5.61 13.45
C GLY A 151 -2.03 4.50 13.11
N LYS A 152 -2.47 4.40 11.85
CA LYS A 152 -3.36 3.33 11.37
C LYS A 152 -2.69 1.95 11.37
N LEU A 153 -1.42 1.85 10.99
CA LEU A 153 -0.63 0.62 11.10
C LEU A 153 -0.52 0.17 12.54
N ALA A 154 -0.18 1.08 13.46
CA ALA A 154 -0.09 0.77 14.89
C ALA A 154 -1.43 0.24 15.43
N HIS A 155 -2.56 0.88 15.05
CA HIS A 155 -3.90 0.41 15.40
C HIS A 155 -4.17 -1.01 14.89
N ASN A 156 -3.90 -1.27 13.62
CA ASN A 156 -4.18 -2.57 13.00
C ASN A 156 -3.29 -3.69 13.59
N PHE A 157 -1.99 -3.42 13.81
CA PHE A 157 -1.10 -4.38 14.50
C PHE A 157 -1.56 -4.65 15.93
N THR A 158 -1.96 -3.61 16.69
CA THR A 158 -2.48 -3.77 18.05
C THR A 158 -3.76 -4.57 18.05
N LYS A 159 -4.68 -4.33 17.11
CA LYS A 159 -5.91 -5.11 16.92
C LYS A 159 -5.62 -6.57 16.58
N ALA A 160 -4.52 -6.85 15.87
CA ALA A 160 -4.02 -8.20 15.63
C ALA A 160 -3.25 -8.82 16.81
N GLY A 161 -3.30 -8.19 18.00
CA GLY A 161 -2.66 -8.70 19.24
C GLY A 161 -1.16 -8.48 19.30
N LYS A 162 -0.57 -7.61 18.46
CA LYS A 162 0.86 -7.30 18.48
C LYS A 162 1.19 -6.14 19.41
N SER A 163 2.29 -6.24 20.11
CA SER A 163 2.87 -5.12 20.86
C SER A 163 3.65 -4.22 19.92
N VAL A 164 3.31 -2.92 19.89
CA VAL A 164 3.86 -1.93 18.97
C VAL A 164 4.61 -0.85 19.75
N LEU A 165 5.74 -0.39 19.19
CA LEU A 165 6.50 0.77 19.66
C LEU A 165 6.69 1.75 18.51
N LEU A 166 6.42 3.04 18.74
CA LEU A 166 6.62 4.11 17.76
C LEU A 166 7.92 4.88 18.02
N GLY A 167 8.55 5.37 16.93
CA GLY A 167 9.72 6.25 16.98
C GLY A 167 9.49 7.54 16.19
N ALA A 168 9.65 8.70 16.84
CA ALA A 168 9.44 10.02 16.24
C ALA A 168 10.75 10.59 15.71
N ALA A 169 11.24 10.10 14.55
CA ALA A 169 12.49 10.56 13.98
C ALA A 169 12.34 11.75 12.98
N ASP A 170 11.13 12.30 12.75
CA ASP A 170 10.94 13.63 12.11
C ASP A 170 11.15 14.75 13.14
N THR A 171 12.36 14.86 13.70
CA THR A 171 12.70 15.71 14.85
C THR A 171 12.72 17.21 14.54
N PHE A 172 12.78 17.58 13.26
CA PHE A 172 12.81 18.99 12.84
C PHE A 172 11.43 19.62 12.68
N ARG A 173 10.36 18.84 12.86
CA ARG A 173 8.98 19.30 12.77
C ARG A 173 8.22 19.00 14.07
N ALA A 174 8.13 20.02 14.94
CA ALA A 174 7.41 19.87 16.20
C ALA A 174 5.99 19.32 15.99
N ALA A 175 5.24 19.84 15.01
CA ALA A 175 3.91 19.34 14.68
C ALA A 175 3.87 17.88 14.24
N ALA A 176 4.92 17.32 13.66
CA ALA A 176 4.99 15.91 13.30
C ALA A 176 5.17 15.03 14.55
N VAL A 177 6.06 15.42 15.46
CA VAL A 177 6.28 14.75 16.75
C VAL A 177 4.98 14.78 17.59
N ASP A 178 4.32 15.95 17.66
CA ASP A 178 3.07 16.11 18.38
C ASP A 178 1.95 15.26 17.77
N GLN A 179 1.83 15.25 16.45
CA GLN A 179 0.85 14.43 15.74
C GLN A 179 1.08 12.92 15.99
N LEU A 180 2.32 12.46 15.95
CA LEU A 180 2.63 11.07 16.24
C LEU A 180 2.38 10.72 17.71
N THR A 181 2.59 11.68 18.63
CA THR A 181 2.26 11.53 20.06
C THR A 181 0.75 11.35 20.25
N ILE A 182 -0.08 12.17 19.59
CA ILE A 182 -1.54 12.03 19.61
C ILE A 182 -1.98 10.65 19.09
N TRP A 183 -1.34 10.16 18.02
CA TRP A 183 -1.62 8.80 17.52
C TRP A 183 -1.22 7.71 18.54
N SER A 184 -0.04 7.84 19.16
CA SER A 184 0.43 6.94 20.22
C SER A 184 -0.58 6.83 21.36
N GLU A 185 -1.06 7.97 21.86
CA GLU A 185 -2.09 8.05 22.93
C GLU A 185 -3.42 7.44 22.48
N ARG A 186 -3.89 7.77 21.26
CA ARG A 186 -5.17 7.28 20.70
C ARG A 186 -5.19 5.76 20.53
N VAL A 187 -4.06 5.18 20.12
CA VAL A 187 -3.92 3.73 19.90
C VAL A 187 -3.53 3.01 21.21
N GLY A 188 -3.01 3.72 22.21
CA GLY A 188 -2.54 3.16 23.47
C GLY A 188 -1.19 2.44 23.34
N VAL A 189 -0.29 2.91 22.47
CA VAL A 189 1.04 2.32 22.25
C VAL A 189 2.14 3.29 22.69
N PRO A 190 3.28 2.81 23.23
CA PRO A 190 4.39 3.67 23.64
C PRO A 190 5.08 4.32 22.43
N ILE A 191 5.70 5.49 22.70
CA ILE A 191 6.48 6.25 21.72
C ILE A 191 7.84 6.62 22.29
N VAL A 192 8.89 6.53 21.46
CA VAL A 192 10.22 7.10 21.72
C VAL A 192 10.33 8.39 20.95
N LYS A 193 10.61 9.48 21.66
CA LYS A 193 10.84 10.83 21.11
C LYS A 193 11.91 11.54 21.89
N GLN A 194 12.60 12.45 21.24
CA GLN A 194 13.59 13.34 21.86
C GLN A 194 13.21 14.81 21.62
N GLY A 195 13.99 15.73 22.17
CA GLY A 195 13.79 17.15 21.99
C GLY A 195 13.85 17.57 20.52
N MET A 196 13.24 18.72 20.22
CA MET A 196 13.23 19.29 18.87
C MET A 196 14.66 19.50 18.35
N GLY A 197 14.92 19.09 17.09
CA GLY A 197 16.24 19.19 16.48
C GLY A 197 17.24 18.11 16.92
N ALA A 198 16.81 17.13 17.71
CA ALA A 198 17.64 15.97 18.02
C ALA A 198 18.03 15.21 16.74
N ASP A 199 19.11 14.45 16.79
CA ASP A 199 19.57 13.63 15.66
C ASP A 199 18.53 12.51 15.35
N PRO A 200 17.92 12.51 14.14
CA PRO A 200 16.98 11.47 13.73
C PRO A 200 17.54 10.05 13.87
N GLY A 201 18.84 9.87 13.59
CA GLY A 201 19.53 8.60 13.76
C GLY A 201 19.59 8.14 15.21
N ALA A 202 19.78 9.06 16.17
CA ALA A 202 19.76 8.74 17.60
C ALA A 202 18.37 8.28 18.03
N VAL A 203 17.30 8.98 17.61
CA VAL A 203 15.92 8.59 17.91
C VAL A 203 15.60 7.21 17.35
N ALA A 204 16.02 6.93 16.12
CA ALA A 204 15.79 5.63 15.48
C ALA A 204 16.55 4.51 16.22
N PHE A 205 17.81 4.74 16.61
CA PHE A 205 18.61 3.80 17.39
C PHE A 205 17.96 3.49 18.73
N ASP A 206 17.60 4.53 19.50
CA ASP A 206 16.96 4.38 20.83
C ASP A 206 15.61 3.67 20.71
N THR A 207 14.86 3.93 19.63
CA THR A 207 13.58 3.28 19.38
C THR A 207 13.77 1.77 19.19
N VAL A 208 14.70 1.36 18.32
CA VAL A 208 14.94 -0.07 18.06
C VAL A 208 15.50 -0.76 19.30
N GLN A 209 16.45 -0.12 20.01
CA GLN A 209 16.99 -0.64 21.26
C GLN A 209 15.91 -0.80 22.33
N SER A 210 15.02 0.19 22.48
CA SER A 210 13.87 0.11 23.37
C SER A 210 12.89 -1.00 22.95
N GLY A 211 12.68 -1.19 21.63
CA GLY A 211 11.85 -2.26 21.09
C GLY A 211 12.37 -3.65 21.47
N VAL A 212 13.69 -3.87 21.35
CA VAL A 212 14.35 -5.11 21.79
C VAL A 212 14.19 -5.31 23.29
N ALA A 213 14.51 -4.28 24.10
CA ALA A 213 14.44 -4.36 25.55
C ALA A 213 13.01 -4.64 26.08
N ARG A 214 12.00 -4.14 25.41
CA ARG A 214 10.58 -4.35 25.74
C ARG A 214 10.00 -5.61 25.12
N ASN A 215 10.78 -6.36 24.35
CA ASN A 215 10.30 -7.52 23.59
C ASN A 215 9.09 -7.18 22.69
N ALA A 216 9.09 -5.98 22.08
CA ALA A 216 8.02 -5.54 21.19
C ALA A 216 7.94 -6.45 19.94
N ASP A 217 6.73 -6.64 19.40
CA ASP A 217 6.55 -7.40 18.17
C ASP A 217 6.86 -6.54 16.93
N VAL A 218 6.50 -5.24 16.99
CA VAL A 218 6.65 -4.30 15.88
C VAL A 218 7.24 -2.97 16.38
N VAL A 219 8.19 -2.45 15.62
CA VAL A 219 8.71 -1.08 15.79
C VAL A 219 8.45 -0.31 14.51
N ILE A 220 7.79 0.85 14.60
CA ILE A 220 7.48 1.72 13.44
C ILE A 220 8.14 3.07 13.65
N ILE A 221 8.97 3.51 12.70
CA ILE A 221 9.75 4.75 12.80
C ILE A 221 9.26 5.74 11.75
N ASP A 222 8.77 6.92 12.20
CA ASP A 222 8.47 8.07 11.34
C ASP A 222 9.75 8.80 10.97
N THR A 223 9.84 9.29 9.72
CA THR A 223 11.00 10.02 9.22
C THR A 223 10.61 11.36 8.58
N ALA A 224 11.57 12.27 8.48
CA ALA A 224 11.40 13.51 7.72
C ALA A 224 11.09 13.23 6.24
N GLY A 225 10.41 14.20 5.59
CA GLY A 225 10.02 14.09 4.19
C GLY A 225 10.33 15.36 3.36
N ARG A 226 11.43 16.05 3.66
CA ARG A 226 11.80 17.33 3.02
C ARG A 226 12.52 17.12 1.69
N LEU A 227 11.78 16.72 0.65
CA LEU A 227 12.34 16.38 -0.65
C LEU A 227 13.01 17.56 -1.39
N HIS A 228 12.67 18.82 -1.04
CA HIS A 228 13.33 20.01 -1.60
C HIS A 228 14.82 20.08 -1.26
N ASN A 229 15.27 19.43 -0.19
CA ASN A 229 16.69 19.20 0.12
C ASN A 229 17.01 17.70 -0.02
N LYS A 230 16.91 17.21 -1.24
CA LYS A 230 17.00 15.79 -1.58
C LYS A 230 18.28 15.13 -1.03
N ALA A 231 19.43 15.74 -1.29
CA ALA A 231 20.72 15.16 -0.88
C ALA A 231 20.80 14.95 0.64
N TYR A 232 20.41 15.96 1.42
CA TYR A 232 20.38 15.87 2.88
C TYR A 232 19.40 14.80 3.39
N LEU A 233 18.17 14.77 2.83
CA LEU A 233 17.18 13.76 3.22
C LEU A 233 17.70 12.35 2.94
N MET A 234 18.33 12.13 1.81
CA MET A 234 18.83 10.80 1.43
C MET A 234 20.01 10.36 2.30
N GLU A 235 20.89 11.31 2.68
CA GLU A 235 21.95 11.05 3.65
C GLU A 235 21.39 10.71 5.03
N GLU A 236 20.36 11.45 5.49
CA GLU A 236 19.68 11.20 6.75
C GLU A 236 19.03 9.80 6.78
N LEU A 237 18.29 9.42 5.75
CA LEU A 237 17.65 8.10 5.65
C LEU A 237 18.69 6.96 5.61
N SER A 238 19.80 7.17 4.89
CA SER A 238 20.93 6.24 4.87
C SER A 238 21.58 6.11 6.24
N LYS A 239 21.75 7.22 6.98
CA LYS A 239 22.25 7.22 8.35
C LYS A 239 21.31 6.46 9.29
N ILE A 240 20.01 6.74 9.23
CA ILE A 240 18.98 6.04 10.03
C ILE A 240 19.08 4.52 9.79
N SER A 241 19.06 4.07 8.54
CA SER A 241 19.17 2.64 8.20
C SER A 241 20.46 2.02 8.76
N ARG A 242 21.57 2.73 8.68
CA ARG A 242 22.88 2.27 9.18
C ARG A 242 22.93 2.13 10.70
N VAL A 243 22.31 3.05 11.45
CA VAL A 243 22.30 2.98 12.91
C VAL A 243 21.34 1.93 13.44
N ILE A 244 20.22 1.69 12.77
CA ILE A 244 19.28 0.60 13.07
C ILE A 244 20.01 -0.75 12.96
N LYS A 245 20.82 -0.96 11.91
CA LYS A 245 21.63 -2.18 11.71
C LYS A 245 22.64 -2.45 12.83
N LYS A 246 23.05 -1.45 13.60
CA LYS A 246 23.92 -1.67 14.77
C LYS A 246 23.20 -2.38 15.92
N VAL A 247 21.86 -2.27 15.98
CA VAL A 247 21.05 -2.95 16.99
C VAL A 247 20.56 -4.30 16.48
N ILE A 248 20.02 -4.31 15.25
CA ILE A 248 19.51 -5.52 14.57
C ILE A 248 20.13 -5.55 13.17
N PRO A 249 21.08 -6.47 12.88
CA PRO A 249 21.90 -6.42 11.64
C PRO A 249 21.10 -6.48 10.33
N ASP A 250 19.95 -7.12 10.32
CA ASP A 250 19.08 -7.26 9.14
C ASP A 250 17.91 -6.25 9.11
N ALA A 251 17.81 -5.34 10.09
CA ALA A 251 16.82 -4.24 10.10
C ALA A 251 17.36 -3.00 9.35
N PRO A 252 16.47 -2.11 8.85
CA PRO A 252 15.02 -2.24 8.87
C PRO A 252 14.56 -3.43 8.01
N HIS A 253 13.59 -4.18 8.51
CA HIS A 253 13.05 -5.34 7.79
C HIS A 253 12.13 -4.89 6.66
N GLU A 254 11.53 -3.72 6.81
CA GLU A 254 10.69 -3.07 5.81
C GLU A 254 11.01 -1.58 5.73
N VAL A 255 11.20 -1.09 4.51
CA VAL A 255 11.21 0.34 4.19
C VAL A 255 9.92 0.62 3.43
N LEU A 256 8.94 1.19 4.13
CA LEU A 256 7.61 1.48 3.61
C LEU A 256 7.58 2.90 3.04
N LEU A 257 7.49 3.02 1.72
CA LEU A 257 7.31 4.31 1.05
C LEU A 257 5.82 4.66 0.98
N VAL A 258 5.47 5.79 1.59
CA VAL A 258 4.11 6.33 1.55
C VAL A 258 4.01 7.36 0.43
N LEU A 259 3.02 7.18 -0.45
CA LEU A 259 2.74 8.02 -1.61
C LEU A 259 1.29 8.51 -1.57
N ASP A 260 1.07 9.73 -2.06
CA ASP A 260 -0.27 10.33 -2.18
C ASP A 260 -0.82 10.06 -3.58
N GLY A 261 -1.82 9.16 -3.69
CA GLY A 261 -2.46 8.78 -4.95
C GLY A 261 -3.17 9.93 -5.66
N SER A 262 -3.55 10.98 -4.95
CA SER A 262 -4.20 12.16 -5.55
C SER A 262 -3.25 13.04 -6.37
N THR A 263 -1.94 12.86 -6.22
CA THR A 263 -0.92 13.65 -6.92
C THR A 263 -0.56 13.11 -8.32
N GLY A 264 -1.12 11.95 -8.71
CA GLY A 264 -0.92 11.35 -10.03
C GLY A 264 0.55 11.13 -10.36
N GLN A 265 1.02 11.62 -11.50
CA GLN A 265 2.40 11.43 -11.97
C GLN A 265 3.48 11.99 -11.01
N ASN A 266 3.14 12.94 -10.13
CA ASN A 266 4.08 13.39 -9.11
C ASN A 266 4.41 12.29 -8.10
N ALA A 267 3.45 11.40 -7.78
CA ALA A 267 3.70 10.24 -6.92
C ALA A 267 4.72 9.28 -7.57
N LEU A 268 4.64 9.09 -8.88
CA LEU A 268 5.59 8.28 -9.65
C LEU A 268 7.02 8.84 -9.57
N GLU A 269 7.17 10.15 -9.73
CA GLU A 269 8.49 10.80 -9.61
C GLU A 269 9.04 10.72 -8.18
N GLN A 270 8.20 10.88 -7.16
CA GLN A 270 8.58 10.65 -5.77
C GLN A 270 9.05 9.20 -5.56
N ALA A 271 8.31 8.22 -6.06
CA ALA A 271 8.71 6.81 -5.98
C ALA A 271 10.10 6.59 -6.59
N ARG A 272 10.36 7.15 -7.79
CA ARG A 272 11.67 7.08 -8.45
C ARG A 272 12.79 7.64 -7.59
N GLN A 273 12.55 8.78 -6.95
CA GLN A 273 13.57 9.43 -6.14
C GLN A 273 13.89 8.67 -4.86
N PHE A 274 12.86 8.15 -4.18
CA PHE A 274 13.05 7.37 -2.95
C PHE A 274 13.67 6.01 -3.23
N THR A 275 13.25 5.29 -4.28
CA THR A 275 13.82 3.98 -4.65
C THR A 275 15.29 4.07 -5.10
N ALA A 276 15.68 5.18 -5.71
CA ALA A 276 17.08 5.43 -6.06
C ALA A 276 17.97 5.71 -4.84
N ALA A 277 17.40 6.09 -3.72
CA ALA A 277 18.13 6.59 -2.56
C ALA A 277 18.04 5.68 -1.33
N THR A 278 16.99 4.90 -1.20
CA THR A 278 16.81 3.93 -0.12
C THR A 278 16.31 2.60 -0.70
N ASN A 279 16.55 1.52 0.02
CA ASN A 279 16.05 0.20 -0.38
C ASN A 279 14.57 0.08 -0.01
N VAL A 280 13.68 0.73 -0.78
CA VAL A 280 12.22 0.62 -0.60
C VAL A 280 11.78 -0.83 -0.85
N THR A 281 11.08 -1.42 0.09
CA THR A 281 10.64 -2.83 0.03
C THR A 281 9.13 -2.99 -0.08
N ALA A 282 8.36 -1.94 0.27
CA ALA A 282 6.92 -1.94 0.21
C ALA A 282 6.37 -0.52 -0.02
N LEU A 283 5.17 -0.45 -0.58
CA LEU A 283 4.46 0.81 -0.86
C LEU A 283 3.16 0.89 -0.04
N ALA A 284 2.84 2.10 0.42
CA ALA A 284 1.51 2.46 0.89
C ALA A 284 1.00 3.64 0.06
N ILE A 285 -0.16 3.49 -0.57
CA ILE A 285 -0.75 4.55 -1.41
C ILE A 285 -1.98 5.10 -0.71
N THR A 286 -1.95 6.38 -0.36
CA THR A 286 -2.97 7.06 0.45
C THR A 286 -3.88 7.92 -0.41
N LYS A 287 -4.98 8.40 0.19
CA LYS A 287 -5.93 9.38 -0.39
C LYS A 287 -6.60 8.93 -1.68
N LEU A 288 -6.81 7.63 -1.84
CA LEU A 288 -7.50 7.09 -3.01
C LEU A 288 -8.99 7.46 -3.02
N ASP A 289 -9.59 7.71 -1.86
CA ASP A 289 -10.98 8.17 -1.67
C ASP A 289 -11.25 9.57 -2.23
N GLY A 290 -10.22 10.38 -2.36
CA GLY A 290 -10.32 11.76 -2.82
C GLY A 290 -10.11 11.97 -4.32
N THR A 291 -9.72 10.93 -5.08
CA THR A 291 -9.16 11.12 -6.43
C THR A 291 -9.80 10.26 -7.51
N ALA A 292 -9.86 10.81 -8.73
CA ALA A 292 -10.12 10.04 -9.96
C ALA A 292 -8.82 9.56 -10.65
N LYS A 293 -7.66 9.73 -9.98
CA LYS A 293 -6.32 9.46 -10.52
C LYS A 293 -5.71 8.14 -10.02
N GLY A 294 -6.53 7.21 -9.56
CA GLY A 294 -6.09 5.93 -8.97
C GLY A 294 -5.30 5.03 -9.92
N GLY A 295 -5.31 5.31 -11.23
CA GLY A 295 -4.45 4.62 -12.20
C GLY A 295 -2.96 4.74 -11.92
N VAL A 296 -2.53 5.76 -11.15
CA VAL A 296 -1.14 5.90 -10.71
C VAL A 296 -0.63 4.69 -9.91
N VAL A 297 -1.52 3.97 -9.22
CA VAL A 297 -1.18 2.71 -8.53
C VAL A 297 -0.59 1.69 -9.51
N LEU A 298 -1.19 1.59 -10.71
CA LEU A 298 -0.75 0.69 -11.78
C LEU A 298 0.62 1.10 -12.32
N ALA A 299 0.80 2.42 -12.58
CA ALA A 299 2.07 2.95 -13.05
C ALA A 299 3.22 2.68 -12.07
N ILE A 300 2.99 2.92 -10.78
CA ILE A 300 4.00 2.72 -9.72
C ILE A 300 4.33 1.23 -9.59
N ALA A 301 3.32 0.36 -9.54
CA ALA A 301 3.53 -1.09 -9.43
C ALA A 301 4.28 -1.66 -10.63
N ASP A 302 3.93 -1.22 -11.85
CA ASP A 302 4.61 -1.68 -13.08
C ASP A 302 6.06 -1.21 -13.19
N GLN A 303 6.34 0.07 -12.90
CA GLN A 303 7.66 0.63 -13.12
C GLN A 303 8.69 0.21 -12.07
N PHE A 304 8.29 0.10 -10.80
CA PHE A 304 9.24 -0.18 -9.71
C PHE A 304 9.28 -1.64 -9.31
N LYS A 305 8.26 -2.44 -9.66
CA LYS A 305 8.14 -3.85 -9.26
C LYS A 305 8.27 -4.04 -7.74
N ILE A 306 7.88 -3.03 -6.98
CA ILE A 306 7.79 -3.06 -5.53
C ILE A 306 6.32 -3.33 -5.17
N PRO A 307 6.03 -4.28 -4.26
CA PRO A 307 4.66 -4.59 -3.91
C PRO A 307 3.96 -3.42 -3.24
N VAL A 308 2.76 -3.09 -3.71
CA VAL A 308 1.82 -2.27 -2.96
C VAL A 308 1.30 -3.13 -1.82
N LYS A 309 1.53 -2.69 -0.58
CA LYS A 309 1.17 -3.46 0.62
C LYS A 309 -0.07 -2.91 1.28
N PHE A 310 -0.22 -1.59 1.28
CA PHE A 310 -1.34 -0.92 1.92
C PHE A 310 -1.93 0.15 1.02
N ILE A 311 -3.25 0.35 1.15
CA ILE A 311 -3.98 1.45 0.53
C ILE A 311 -4.80 2.21 1.57
N GLY A 312 -4.75 3.54 1.50
CA GLY A 312 -5.57 4.44 2.32
C GLY A 312 -6.79 4.90 1.54
N VAL A 313 -7.97 4.55 2.06
CA VAL A 313 -9.27 4.75 1.40
C VAL A 313 -10.19 5.66 2.21
N GLY A 314 -9.66 6.43 3.14
CA GLY A 314 -10.40 7.37 3.98
C GLY A 314 -9.64 7.82 5.23
N GLU A 315 -10.32 8.52 6.14
CA GLU A 315 -9.70 9.17 7.30
C GLU A 315 -9.80 8.34 8.60
N LYS A 316 -10.67 7.34 8.69
CA LYS A 316 -10.87 6.52 9.89
C LYS A 316 -9.65 5.62 10.15
N MET A 317 -9.52 5.11 11.37
CA MET A 317 -8.43 4.19 11.75
C MET A 317 -8.42 2.93 10.92
N GLU A 318 -9.59 2.44 10.54
CA GLU A 318 -9.82 1.23 9.76
C GLU A 318 -9.62 1.45 8.25
N ASP A 319 -9.53 2.69 7.77
CA ASP A 319 -9.44 3.02 6.34
C ASP A 319 -8.00 2.89 5.78
N LEU A 320 -7.17 2.07 6.40
CA LEU A 320 -5.92 1.56 5.85
C LEU A 320 -6.08 0.05 5.65
N LEU A 321 -6.25 -0.32 4.39
CA LEU A 321 -6.50 -1.71 3.98
C LEU A 321 -5.20 -2.36 3.51
N ILE A 322 -5.12 -3.68 3.70
CA ILE A 322 -4.10 -4.50 3.03
C ILE A 322 -4.49 -4.55 1.55
N PHE A 323 -3.50 -4.36 0.69
CA PHE A 323 -3.74 -4.36 -0.76
C PHE A 323 -3.86 -5.80 -1.28
N ASP A 324 -5.02 -6.11 -1.85
CA ASP A 324 -5.25 -7.30 -2.66
C ASP A 324 -5.47 -6.85 -4.12
N LYS A 325 -4.66 -7.36 -5.05
CA LYS A 325 -4.71 -6.95 -6.45
C LYS A 325 -6.02 -7.33 -7.14
N HIS A 326 -6.58 -8.49 -6.79
CA HIS A 326 -7.82 -8.97 -7.39
C HIS A 326 -9.01 -8.11 -6.91
N GLU A 327 -9.10 -7.87 -5.59
CA GLU A 327 -10.16 -7.02 -5.02
C GLU A 327 -10.05 -5.57 -5.52
N PHE A 328 -8.83 -5.05 -5.65
CA PHE A 328 -8.59 -3.71 -6.20
C PHE A 328 -9.04 -3.58 -7.65
N VAL A 329 -8.65 -4.53 -8.51
CA VAL A 329 -9.03 -4.52 -9.92
C VAL A 329 -10.53 -4.78 -10.08
N ASP A 330 -11.09 -5.74 -9.35
CA ASP A 330 -12.53 -5.98 -9.32
C ASP A 330 -13.31 -4.72 -8.92
N SER A 331 -12.84 -3.98 -7.91
CA SER A 331 -13.45 -2.73 -7.49
C SER A 331 -13.40 -1.66 -8.59
N LEU A 332 -12.31 -1.57 -9.36
CA LEU A 332 -12.20 -0.62 -10.48
C LEU A 332 -13.17 -0.92 -11.62
N PHE A 333 -13.50 -2.20 -11.88
CA PHE A 333 -14.32 -2.64 -13.00
C PHE A 333 -15.76 -3.01 -12.62
N SER A 334 -16.11 -3.05 -11.33
CA SER A 334 -17.48 -3.36 -10.92
C SER A 334 -18.42 -2.21 -11.28
N LEU A 335 -19.45 -2.52 -12.07
CA LEU A 335 -20.58 -1.61 -12.26
C LEU A 335 -21.47 -1.67 -11.01
N GLU A 336 -21.87 -0.52 -10.47
CA GLU A 336 -22.94 -0.50 -9.46
C GLU A 336 -24.21 -1.11 -10.08
N LYS A 337 -24.82 -2.03 -9.32
CA LYS A 337 -26.13 -2.58 -9.65
C LYS A 337 -27.22 -1.64 -9.20
#